data_aab36644800a89679a27ea9b8b6eaf0b
#
_entry.id   aab36644800a89679a27ea9b8b6eaf0b
#
_cell.length_a   1.000
_cell.length_b   1.000
_cell.length_c   1.000
_cell.angle_alpha   90.00
_cell.angle_beta   90.00
_cell.angle_gamma   90.00
#
_symmetry.space_group_name_H-M   'P 1'
#
loop_
_entity.id
_entity.type
_entity.pdbx_description
1 polymer ?
#
loop_
_entity_poly.entity_id
_entity_poly.type
_entity_poly.pdbx_seq_one_letter_code
_entity_poly.pdbx_strand_id
1 'polypeptide(L)'
;ANINLVTGAHYVPQIIEALDMARRNGLDIPVVYNSSGYEKTETLKLLEGYVDIYLPDLKYLDPELAQKFSYAPDYVQAAKAAIGEMVRQTGKCEFGEDGYIRKGTIVRHLILPGHTGNSIKALRYLHETYGEDIYISIMNQYTPVRKFVEFKELNRKVTKREYEKVLDAAVDMGIQNGFIQEGETASESFIPDFD
;
A
#
# COMPACT_ATOMS: atom_id res chain seq x y z
N ALA A 1 9.43 -16.34 -7.33
CA ALA A 1 9.82 -15.26 -8.24
C ALA A 1 8.59 -14.51 -8.69
N ASN A 2 8.71 -13.20 -9.03
CA ASN A 2 7.65 -12.37 -9.61
C ASN A 2 8.25 -11.30 -10.54
N ILE A 3 7.41 -10.65 -11.35
CA ILE A 3 7.73 -9.41 -12.05
C ILE A 3 7.17 -8.27 -11.22
N ASN A 4 8.02 -7.30 -10.84
CA ASN A 4 7.59 -6.15 -10.08
C ASN A 4 7.62 -4.88 -10.97
N LEU A 5 6.44 -4.38 -11.32
CA LEU A 5 6.23 -3.16 -12.09
C LEU A 5 6.16 -1.97 -11.12
N VAL A 6 7.23 -1.21 -11.03
CA VAL A 6 7.32 -0.07 -10.09
C VAL A 6 7.06 1.23 -10.84
N THR A 7 6.06 2.01 -10.38
CA THR A 7 5.69 3.31 -10.95
C THR A 7 5.33 3.21 -12.44
N GLY A 8 4.59 2.17 -12.81
CA GLY A 8 4.25 1.85 -14.20
C GLY A 8 3.15 2.70 -14.86
N ALA A 9 2.50 3.62 -14.13
CA ALA A 9 1.30 4.35 -14.56
C ALA A 9 1.42 5.05 -15.92
N HIS A 10 2.61 5.56 -16.24
CA HIS A 10 2.85 6.26 -17.50
C HIS A 10 3.09 5.34 -18.71
N TYR A 11 3.26 4.03 -18.46
CA TYR A 11 3.65 3.05 -19.46
C TYR A 11 2.66 1.88 -19.58
N VAL A 12 1.44 2.05 -19.10
CA VAL A 12 0.45 0.96 -19.07
C VAL A 12 0.22 0.31 -20.43
N PRO A 13 0.07 1.04 -21.56
CA PRO A 13 -0.07 0.39 -22.87
C PRO A 13 1.13 -0.46 -23.25
N GLN A 14 2.36 0.03 -23.01
CA GLN A 14 3.61 -0.69 -23.31
C GLN A 14 3.80 -1.90 -22.38
N ILE A 15 3.38 -1.78 -21.11
CA ILE A 15 3.40 -2.87 -20.14
C ILE A 15 2.46 -4.00 -20.62
N ILE A 16 1.26 -3.68 -21.07
CA ILE A 16 0.30 -4.64 -21.59
C ILE A 16 0.87 -5.39 -22.79
N GLU A 17 1.41 -4.65 -23.77
CA GLU A 17 2.04 -5.24 -24.95
C GLU A 17 3.19 -6.19 -24.58
N ALA A 18 4.06 -5.75 -23.65
CA ALA A 18 5.18 -6.55 -23.18
C ALA A 18 4.72 -7.81 -22.44
N LEU A 19 3.70 -7.71 -21.58
CA LEU A 19 3.14 -8.86 -20.86
C LEU A 19 2.44 -9.84 -21.80
N ASP A 20 1.74 -9.37 -22.84
CA ASP A 20 1.16 -10.22 -23.88
C ASP A 20 2.22 -11.03 -24.60
N MET A 21 3.33 -10.37 -24.98
CA MET A 21 4.46 -11.05 -25.61
C MET A 21 5.10 -12.07 -24.66
N ALA A 22 5.33 -11.70 -23.41
CA ALA A 22 5.94 -12.57 -22.42
C ALA A 22 5.07 -13.80 -22.10
N ARG A 23 3.75 -13.64 -21.96
CA ARG A 23 2.80 -14.72 -21.73
C ARG A 23 2.74 -15.72 -22.90
N ARG A 24 2.77 -15.23 -24.14
CA ARG A 24 2.87 -16.11 -25.33
C ARG A 24 4.16 -16.92 -25.34
N ASN A 25 5.21 -16.46 -24.66
CA ASN A 25 6.50 -17.15 -24.53
C ASN A 25 6.66 -17.90 -23.20
N GLY A 26 5.55 -18.16 -22.47
CA GLY A 26 5.54 -19.01 -21.28
C GLY A 26 5.76 -18.30 -19.96
N LEU A 27 5.51 -16.99 -19.86
CA LEU A 27 5.52 -16.30 -18.57
C LEU A 27 4.37 -16.82 -17.70
N ASP A 28 4.70 -17.44 -16.55
CA ASP A 28 3.79 -18.07 -15.59
C ASP A 28 3.94 -17.57 -14.15
N ILE A 29 4.88 -16.63 -13.92
CA ILE A 29 5.10 -16.05 -12.58
C ILE A 29 4.21 -14.81 -12.35
N PRO A 30 3.81 -14.54 -11.08
CA PRO A 30 2.95 -13.43 -10.76
C PRO A 30 3.50 -12.07 -11.18
N VAL A 31 2.62 -11.20 -11.64
CA VAL A 31 2.90 -9.80 -11.96
C VAL A 31 2.42 -8.93 -10.80
N VAL A 32 3.34 -8.19 -10.21
CA VAL A 32 3.12 -7.26 -9.09
C VAL A 32 3.14 -5.83 -9.62
N TYR A 33 2.12 -5.05 -9.30
CA TYR A 33 2.03 -3.63 -9.66
C TYR A 33 2.15 -2.74 -8.43
N ASN A 34 3.29 -2.04 -8.31
CA ASN A 34 3.62 -1.16 -7.20
C ASN A 34 3.29 0.30 -7.56
N SER A 35 2.36 0.89 -6.82
CA SER A 35 1.74 2.17 -7.13
C SER A 35 1.76 3.14 -5.95
N SER A 36 1.82 4.43 -6.22
CA SER A 36 1.60 5.47 -5.20
C SER A 36 0.15 5.58 -4.73
N GLY A 37 -0.76 4.82 -5.33
CA GLY A 37 -2.20 4.92 -5.12
C GLY A 37 -2.86 6.12 -5.82
N TYR A 38 -2.10 7.06 -6.34
CA TYR A 38 -2.62 8.24 -7.03
C TYR A 38 -2.75 7.97 -8.53
N GLU A 39 -3.76 7.19 -8.89
CA GLU A 39 -3.98 6.75 -10.26
C GLU A 39 -5.44 6.88 -10.70
N LYS A 40 -5.63 7.00 -12.01
CA LYS A 40 -6.96 7.01 -12.61
C LYS A 40 -7.51 5.59 -12.71
N THR A 41 -8.74 5.39 -12.28
CA THR A 41 -9.43 4.09 -12.35
C THR A 41 -9.55 3.57 -13.79
N GLU A 42 -9.70 4.47 -14.78
CA GLU A 42 -9.74 4.10 -16.19
C GLU A 42 -8.44 3.46 -16.67
N THR A 43 -7.30 3.96 -16.18
CA THR A 43 -5.97 3.39 -16.47
C THR A 43 -5.81 2.02 -15.81
N LEU A 44 -6.25 1.88 -14.55
CA LEU A 44 -6.20 0.61 -13.83
C LEU A 44 -7.08 -0.48 -14.48
N LYS A 45 -8.24 -0.11 -15.03
CA LYS A 45 -9.10 -1.05 -15.76
C LYS A 45 -8.42 -1.69 -16.97
N LEU A 46 -7.47 -1.00 -17.60
CA LEU A 46 -6.70 -1.58 -18.69
C LEU A 46 -5.76 -2.71 -18.22
N LEU A 47 -5.40 -2.71 -16.94
CA LEU A 47 -4.53 -3.73 -16.33
C LEU A 47 -5.29 -4.96 -15.84
N GLU A 48 -6.63 -5.00 -15.97
CA GLU A 48 -7.44 -6.14 -15.54
C GLU A 48 -7.02 -7.42 -16.28
N GLY A 49 -6.70 -8.47 -15.50
CA GLY A 49 -6.19 -9.73 -16.03
C GLY A 49 -4.68 -9.74 -16.34
N TYR A 50 -3.98 -8.62 -16.27
CA TYR A 50 -2.53 -8.53 -16.44
C TYR A 50 -1.75 -8.52 -15.12
N VAL A 51 -2.35 -7.99 -14.07
CA VAL A 51 -1.74 -7.86 -12.75
C VAL A 51 -2.39 -8.84 -11.78
N ASP A 52 -1.56 -9.59 -11.07
CA ASP A 52 -2.00 -10.56 -10.06
C ASP A 52 -2.01 -9.94 -8.66
N ILE A 53 -1.05 -9.07 -8.35
CA ILE A 53 -0.88 -8.48 -7.04
C ILE A 53 -0.71 -6.97 -7.16
N TYR A 54 -1.57 -6.20 -6.47
CA TYR A 54 -1.43 -4.76 -6.34
C TYR A 54 -0.78 -4.37 -5.01
N LEU A 55 0.18 -3.43 -5.07
CA LEU A 55 0.84 -2.83 -3.90
C LEU A 55 0.64 -1.30 -3.90
N PRO A 56 -0.59 -0.80 -3.70
CA PRO A 56 -0.83 0.64 -3.61
C PRO A 56 -0.38 1.23 -2.28
N ASP A 57 0.07 2.48 -2.32
CA ASP A 57 0.21 3.29 -1.11
C ASP A 57 -1.10 4.01 -0.79
N LEU A 58 -1.51 4.01 0.48
CA LEU A 58 -2.47 4.97 1.02
C LEU A 58 -1.72 5.91 1.98
N LYS A 59 -1.21 7.03 1.45
CA LYS A 59 -0.33 7.96 2.20
C LYS A 59 -1.11 8.85 3.15
N TYR A 60 -2.24 9.35 2.69
CA TYR A 60 -3.08 10.31 3.41
C TYR A 60 -4.54 9.88 3.38
N LEU A 61 -5.24 10.09 4.47
CA LEU A 61 -6.69 10.09 4.54
C LEU A 61 -7.24 11.48 4.91
N ASP A 62 -6.33 12.42 5.16
CA ASP A 62 -6.60 13.81 5.43
C ASP A 62 -6.21 14.64 4.18
N PRO A 63 -7.18 15.30 3.51
CA PRO A 63 -6.92 16.10 2.30
C PRO A 63 -5.99 17.29 2.58
N GLU A 64 -6.00 17.85 3.81
CA GLU A 64 -5.12 18.96 4.17
C GLU A 64 -3.66 18.49 4.21
N LEU A 65 -3.40 17.27 4.73
CA LEU A 65 -2.06 16.69 4.70
C LEU A 65 -1.62 16.34 3.28
N ALA A 66 -2.53 15.84 2.45
CA ALA A 66 -2.24 15.55 1.06
C ALA A 66 -1.86 16.82 0.28
N GLN A 67 -2.63 17.90 0.48
CA GLN A 67 -2.30 19.21 -0.07
C GLN A 67 -0.97 19.76 0.48
N LYS A 68 -0.78 19.68 1.79
CA LYS A 68 0.39 20.23 2.49
C LYS A 68 1.70 19.56 2.09
N PHE A 69 1.73 18.22 1.99
CA PHE A 69 2.97 17.46 1.80
C PHE A 69 3.19 16.98 0.37
N SER A 70 2.14 16.92 -0.44
CA SER A 70 2.23 16.39 -1.81
C SER A 70 1.60 17.29 -2.88
N TYR A 71 1.04 18.45 -2.51
CA TYR A 71 0.32 19.36 -3.40
C TYR A 71 -0.81 18.67 -4.20
N ALA A 72 -1.43 17.64 -3.61
CA ALA A 72 -2.45 16.80 -4.22
C ALA A 72 -3.74 16.80 -3.38
N PRO A 73 -4.59 17.84 -3.46
CA PRO A 73 -5.79 17.97 -2.63
C PRO A 73 -6.82 16.88 -2.88
N ASP A 74 -6.84 16.30 -4.06
CA ASP A 74 -7.72 15.23 -4.51
C ASP A 74 -7.14 13.81 -4.29
N TYR A 75 -5.93 13.70 -3.72
CA TYR A 75 -5.25 12.41 -3.49
C TYR A 75 -6.15 11.41 -2.77
N VAL A 76 -6.83 11.82 -1.70
CA VAL A 76 -7.64 10.92 -0.88
C VAL A 76 -8.76 10.28 -1.71
N GLN A 77 -9.43 11.06 -2.55
CA GLN A 77 -10.49 10.56 -3.42
C GLN A 77 -9.92 9.64 -4.50
N ALA A 78 -8.84 10.06 -5.15
CA ALA A 78 -8.19 9.28 -6.20
C ALA A 78 -7.65 7.94 -5.65
N ALA A 79 -6.95 7.96 -4.50
CA ALA A 79 -6.40 6.76 -3.89
C ALA A 79 -7.49 5.77 -3.44
N LYS A 80 -8.58 6.26 -2.86
CA LYS A 80 -9.72 5.41 -2.50
C LYS A 80 -10.34 4.74 -3.72
N ALA A 81 -10.53 5.48 -4.81
CA ALA A 81 -11.08 4.95 -6.05
C ALA A 81 -10.13 3.93 -6.69
N ALA A 82 -8.82 4.24 -6.71
CA ALA A 82 -7.80 3.36 -7.26
C ALA A 82 -7.69 2.05 -6.47
N ILE A 83 -7.61 2.11 -5.13
CA ILE A 83 -7.58 0.91 -4.28
C ILE A 83 -8.85 0.09 -4.46
N GLY A 84 -10.03 0.72 -4.51
CA GLY A 84 -11.28 0.02 -4.75
C GLY A 84 -11.29 -0.72 -6.09
N GLU A 85 -10.76 -0.13 -7.15
CA GLU A 85 -10.63 -0.81 -8.45
C GLU A 85 -9.62 -1.96 -8.40
N MET A 86 -8.47 -1.79 -7.71
CA MET A 86 -7.47 -2.86 -7.54
C MET A 86 -8.04 -4.06 -6.79
N VAL A 87 -8.77 -3.82 -5.69
CA VAL A 87 -9.46 -4.87 -4.92
C VAL A 87 -10.56 -5.53 -5.76
N ARG A 88 -11.31 -4.77 -6.55
CA ARG A 88 -12.31 -5.32 -7.46
C ARG A 88 -11.70 -6.34 -8.45
N GLN A 89 -10.51 -6.03 -8.96
CA GLN A 89 -9.83 -6.89 -9.95
C GLN A 89 -9.24 -8.15 -9.33
N THR A 90 -8.69 -8.05 -8.12
CA THR A 90 -7.98 -9.18 -7.50
C THR A 90 -8.85 -10.00 -6.54
N GLY A 91 -9.88 -9.39 -5.95
CA GLY A 91 -10.67 -10.03 -4.90
C GLY A 91 -9.88 -10.24 -3.61
N LYS A 92 -10.27 -11.24 -2.82
CA LYS A 92 -9.60 -11.64 -1.59
C LYS A 92 -8.18 -12.14 -1.88
N CYS A 93 -7.26 -11.85 -0.96
CA CYS A 93 -5.88 -12.32 -1.08
C CYS A 93 -5.79 -13.84 -1.05
N GLU A 94 -5.05 -14.39 -2.01
CA GLU A 94 -4.79 -15.84 -2.16
C GLU A 94 -3.30 -16.11 -1.98
N PHE A 95 -2.97 -17.14 -1.19
CA PHE A 95 -1.60 -17.55 -0.92
C PHE A 95 -1.35 -18.96 -1.46
N GLY A 96 -0.15 -19.21 -1.93
CA GLY A 96 0.29 -20.55 -2.31
C GLY A 96 0.62 -21.41 -1.09
N GLU A 97 0.82 -22.71 -1.30
CA GLU A 97 1.26 -23.65 -0.26
C GLU A 97 2.60 -23.27 0.36
N ASP A 98 3.41 -22.50 -0.33
CA ASP A 98 4.71 -21.94 0.11
C ASP A 98 4.57 -20.67 0.96
N GLY A 99 3.33 -20.22 1.27
CA GLY A 99 3.02 -19.02 2.04
C GLY A 99 3.19 -17.70 1.30
N TYR A 100 3.58 -17.73 0.01
CA TYR A 100 3.68 -16.48 -0.78
C TYR A 100 2.33 -16.12 -1.40
N ILE A 101 2.04 -14.80 -1.41
CA ILE A 101 0.85 -14.27 -2.07
C ILE A 101 0.92 -14.54 -3.59
N ARG A 102 -0.18 -15.02 -4.15
CA ARG A 102 -0.36 -15.30 -5.58
C ARG A 102 -1.28 -14.29 -6.24
N LYS A 103 -2.27 -13.80 -5.52
CA LYS A 103 -3.24 -12.84 -6.00
C LYS A 103 -3.75 -11.98 -4.84
N GLY A 104 -4.05 -10.70 -5.09
CA GLY A 104 -4.64 -9.84 -4.07
C GLY A 104 -4.11 -8.42 -4.06
N THR A 105 -4.52 -7.67 -3.04
CA THR A 105 -4.09 -6.28 -2.83
C THR A 105 -3.49 -6.14 -1.44
N ILE A 106 -2.25 -5.65 -1.36
CA ILE A 106 -1.58 -5.29 -0.10
C ILE A 106 -1.45 -3.77 -0.08
N VAL A 107 -2.24 -3.10 0.74
CA VAL A 107 -2.18 -1.63 0.87
C VAL A 107 -1.07 -1.24 1.83
N ARG A 108 -0.13 -0.44 1.36
CA ARG A 108 0.99 0.05 2.18
C ARG A 108 0.65 1.41 2.78
N HIS A 109 0.89 1.57 4.07
CA HIS A 109 0.74 2.85 4.77
C HIS A 109 2.02 3.23 5.49
N LEU A 110 2.63 4.34 5.07
CA LEU A 110 3.82 4.91 5.72
C LEU A 110 3.38 5.90 6.80
N ILE A 111 3.74 5.61 8.04
CA ILE A 111 3.50 6.53 9.17
C ILE A 111 4.39 7.76 8.98
N LEU A 112 3.79 8.94 9.09
CA LEU A 112 4.53 10.21 9.11
C LEU A 112 4.71 10.72 10.53
N PRO A 113 5.93 11.22 10.90
CA PRO A 113 6.17 11.75 12.23
C PRO A 113 5.24 12.92 12.54
N GLY A 114 4.62 12.90 13.72
CA GLY A 114 3.64 13.89 14.15
C GLY A 114 2.21 13.65 13.64
N HIS A 115 1.99 12.68 12.75
CA HIS A 115 0.70 12.49 12.08
C HIS A 115 0.08 11.10 12.30
N THR A 116 0.26 10.51 13.48
CA THR A 116 -0.33 9.21 13.87
C THR A 116 -1.85 9.17 13.73
N GLY A 117 -2.53 10.31 13.94
CA GLY A 117 -3.98 10.43 13.74
C GLY A 117 -4.42 10.17 12.29
N ASN A 118 -3.62 10.59 11.29
CA ASN A 118 -3.87 10.25 9.88
C ASN A 118 -3.70 8.75 9.65
N SER A 119 -2.66 8.14 10.22
CA SER A 119 -2.42 6.70 10.12
C SER A 119 -3.57 5.89 10.69
N ILE A 120 -4.03 6.22 11.90
CA ILE A 120 -5.16 5.53 12.54
C ILE A 120 -6.45 5.66 11.70
N LYS A 121 -6.72 6.84 11.12
CA LYS A 121 -7.85 7.02 10.19
C LYS A 121 -7.70 6.15 8.94
N ALA A 122 -6.50 6.07 8.37
CA ALA A 122 -6.22 5.26 7.18
C ALA A 122 -6.44 3.76 7.45
N LEU A 123 -5.92 3.25 8.56
CA LEU A 123 -6.12 1.85 8.98
C LEU A 123 -7.60 1.54 9.20
N ARG A 124 -8.31 2.40 9.91
CA ARG A 124 -9.75 2.26 10.14
C ARG A 124 -10.52 2.19 8.82
N TYR A 125 -10.28 3.12 7.92
CA TYR A 125 -10.92 3.14 6.61
C TYR A 125 -10.68 1.83 5.83
N LEU A 126 -9.44 1.36 5.78
CA LEU A 126 -9.09 0.13 5.08
C LEU A 126 -9.79 -1.08 5.68
N HIS A 127 -9.76 -1.19 7.02
CA HIS A 127 -10.40 -2.30 7.74
C HIS A 127 -11.93 -2.28 7.59
N GLU A 128 -12.58 -1.13 7.80
CA GLU A 128 -14.03 -1.00 7.67
C GLU A 128 -14.54 -1.21 6.23
N THR A 129 -13.71 -0.88 5.22
CA THR A 129 -14.11 -0.97 3.81
C THR A 129 -13.86 -2.34 3.20
N TYR A 130 -12.72 -2.96 3.53
CA TYR A 130 -12.26 -4.18 2.85
C TYR A 130 -12.10 -5.38 3.78
N GLY A 131 -12.09 -5.17 5.10
CA GLY A 131 -11.96 -6.26 6.09
C GLY A 131 -10.75 -7.15 5.82
N GLU A 132 -11.01 -8.44 5.66
CA GLU A 132 -10.01 -9.48 5.41
C GLU A 132 -9.69 -9.71 3.92
N ASP A 133 -10.29 -8.97 3.01
CA ASP A 133 -10.04 -9.14 1.58
C ASP A 133 -8.67 -8.61 1.16
N ILE A 134 -8.10 -7.68 1.94
CA ILE A 134 -6.79 -7.09 1.71
C ILE A 134 -5.81 -7.38 2.84
N TYR A 135 -4.53 -7.18 2.58
CA TYR A 135 -3.51 -7.03 3.62
C TYR A 135 -3.10 -5.58 3.76
N ILE A 136 -2.70 -5.19 4.98
CA ILE A 136 -2.23 -3.83 5.29
C ILE A 136 -0.78 -3.90 5.74
N SER A 137 0.12 -3.21 5.03
CA SER A 137 1.53 -3.08 5.43
C SER A 137 1.75 -1.75 6.14
N ILE A 138 2.00 -1.81 7.46
CA ILE A 138 2.24 -0.65 8.30
C ILE A 138 3.74 -0.38 8.35
N MET A 139 4.20 0.73 7.74
CA MET A 139 5.62 1.03 7.58
C MET A 139 6.03 2.20 8.48
N ASN A 140 7.16 2.03 9.21
CA ASN A 140 7.75 3.07 10.06
C ASN A 140 9.06 3.65 9.49
N GLN A 141 9.43 3.25 8.27
CA GLN A 141 10.73 3.57 7.65
C GLN A 141 10.84 4.99 7.08
N TYR A 142 10.01 5.94 7.54
CA TYR A 142 10.13 7.33 7.11
C TYR A 142 11.52 7.86 7.43
N THR A 143 12.20 8.39 6.40
CA THR A 143 13.48 9.07 6.53
C THR A 143 13.42 10.40 5.79
N PRO A 144 13.79 11.53 6.44
CA PRO A 144 13.85 12.82 5.76
C PRO A 144 14.85 12.77 4.60
N VAL A 145 14.39 13.06 3.38
CA VAL A 145 15.26 13.11 2.19
C VAL A 145 15.95 14.46 2.03
N ARG A 146 15.45 15.48 2.73
CA ARG A 146 15.99 16.85 2.77
C ARG A 146 15.54 17.54 4.05
N LYS A 147 16.14 18.70 4.36
CA LYS A 147 15.68 19.54 5.46
C LYS A 147 14.47 20.38 5.00
N PHE A 148 13.34 20.21 5.69
CA PHE A 148 12.13 20.98 5.49
C PHE A 148 12.13 22.20 6.44
N VAL A 149 11.95 23.41 5.91
CA VAL A 149 11.88 24.65 6.69
C VAL A 149 10.48 24.83 7.29
N GLU A 150 9.46 24.55 6.47
CA GLU A 150 8.05 24.75 6.82
C GLU A 150 7.45 23.58 7.62
N PHE A 151 7.97 22.37 7.42
CA PHE A 151 7.44 21.13 8.01
C PHE A 151 8.48 20.52 8.94
N LYS A 152 8.72 21.17 10.07
CA LYS A 152 9.78 20.79 11.01
C LYS A 152 9.59 19.37 11.56
N GLU A 153 8.35 18.93 11.71
CA GLU A 153 7.99 17.57 12.12
C GLU A 153 8.51 16.49 11.16
N LEU A 154 8.65 16.81 9.88
CA LEU A 154 9.16 15.87 8.87
C LEU A 154 10.71 15.78 8.85
N ASN A 155 11.41 16.55 9.69
CA ASN A 155 12.88 16.51 9.76
C ASN A 155 13.41 15.41 10.69
N ARG A 156 12.58 14.52 11.16
CA ARG A 156 12.94 13.41 12.05
C ARG A 156 12.28 12.12 11.59
N LYS A 157 12.79 11.01 12.05
CA LYS A 157 12.15 9.70 11.91
C LYS A 157 10.90 9.61 12.81
N VAL A 158 10.04 8.65 12.54
CA VAL A 158 8.96 8.23 13.43
C VAL A 158 9.58 7.71 14.73
N THR A 159 9.04 8.14 15.86
CA THR A 159 9.47 7.65 17.16
C THR A 159 8.83 6.29 17.47
N LYS A 160 9.47 5.49 18.33
CA LYS A 160 8.93 4.21 18.79
C LYS A 160 7.51 4.39 19.36
N ARG A 161 7.28 5.42 20.20
CA ARG A 161 5.97 5.72 20.78
C ARG A 161 4.89 6.04 19.72
N GLU A 162 5.26 6.74 18.64
CA GLU A 162 4.33 7.02 17.54
C GLU A 162 3.97 5.75 16.78
N TYR A 163 4.96 4.89 16.55
CA TYR A 163 4.75 3.61 15.90
C TYR A 163 3.86 2.69 16.74
N GLU A 164 4.23 2.46 18.02
CA GLU A 164 3.43 1.66 18.97
C GLU A 164 1.98 2.15 19.04
N LYS A 165 1.74 3.47 19.13
CA LYS A 165 0.39 4.04 19.13
C LYS A 165 -0.44 3.64 17.90
N VAL A 166 0.19 3.53 16.73
CA VAL A 166 -0.52 3.12 15.51
C VAL A 166 -0.76 1.63 15.50
N LEU A 167 0.18 0.83 16.00
CA LEU A 167 0.02 -0.63 16.14
C LEU A 167 -1.06 -0.98 17.17
N ASP A 168 -1.05 -0.35 18.35
CA ASP A 168 -2.08 -0.54 19.37
C ASP A 168 -3.47 -0.27 18.78
N ALA A 169 -3.61 0.83 18.02
CA ALA A 169 -4.87 1.14 17.36
C ALA A 169 -5.26 0.10 16.29
N ALA A 170 -4.31 -0.50 15.58
CA ALA A 170 -4.58 -1.57 14.63
C ALA A 170 -5.09 -2.83 15.34
N VAL A 171 -4.47 -3.19 16.46
CA VAL A 171 -4.90 -4.30 17.33
C VAL A 171 -6.31 -4.05 17.90
N ASP A 172 -6.55 -2.85 18.45
CA ASP A 172 -7.86 -2.47 19.00
C ASP A 172 -8.99 -2.51 17.95
N MET A 173 -8.66 -2.30 16.66
CA MET A 173 -9.59 -2.45 15.54
C MET A 173 -9.81 -3.91 15.11
N GLY A 174 -9.01 -4.86 15.61
CA GLY A 174 -9.07 -6.26 15.21
C GLY A 174 -8.48 -6.54 13.83
N ILE A 175 -7.52 -5.74 13.35
CA ILE A 175 -6.84 -5.98 12.08
C ILE A 175 -5.92 -7.20 12.23
N GLN A 176 -6.25 -8.30 11.57
CA GLN A 176 -5.45 -9.54 11.57
C GLN A 176 -4.56 -9.66 10.33
N ASN A 177 -5.02 -9.16 9.20
CA ASN A 177 -4.30 -9.22 7.93
C ASN A 177 -3.32 -8.04 7.81
N GLY A 178 -2.21 -8.09 8.54
CA GLY A 178 -1.23 -7.00 8.56
C GLY A 178 0.22 -7.46 8.54
N PHE A 179 1.06 -6.70 7.84
CA PHE A 179 2.51 -6.81 7.91
C PHE A 179 3.06 -5.64 8.73
N ILE A 180 3.88 -5.95 9.74
CA ILE A 180 4.55 -4.98 10.59
C ILE A 180 6.05 -5.04 10.32
N GLN A 181 6.69 -3.87 10.21
CA GLN A 181 8.15 -3.81 10.14
C GLN A 181 8.74 -3.71 11.54
N GLU A 182 9.46 -4.74 11.96
CA GLU A 182 10.23 -4.72 13.20
C GLU A 182 11.71 -4.42 12.91
N GLY A 183 12.26 -3.41 13.62
CA GLY A 183 13.69 -3.09 13.63
C GLY A 183 14.23 -2.35 12.40
N GLU A 184 15.57 -2.27 12.29
CA GLU A 184 16.29 -1.62 11.18
C GLU A 184 16.31 -2.46 9.90
N THR A 185 15.99 -3.73 9.99
CA THR A 185 15.82 -4.66 8.88
C THR A 185 14.36 -5.07 8.79
N ALA A 186 13.75 -4.81 7.64
CA ALA A 186 12.40 -5.26 7.35
C ALA A 186 12.32 -6.78 7.50
N SER A 187 11.85 -7.27 8.65
CA SER A 187 11.36 -8.62 8.77
C SER A 187 9.86 -8.59 8.47
N GLU A 188 9.45 -9.39 7.51
CA GLU A 188 8.04 -9.67 7.28
C GLU A 188 7.55 -10.48 8.49
N SER A 189 6.95 -9.80 9.47
CA SER A 189 6.27 -10.48 10.55
C SER A 189 4.78 -10.19 10.45
N PHE A 190 3.99 -11.24 10.43
CA PHE A 190 2.55 -11.14 10.66
C PHE A 190 2.32 -10.54 12.05
N ILE A 191 1.22 -9.81 12.23
CA ILE A 191 0.77 -9.42 13.57
C ILE A 191 0.61 -10.73 14.35
N PRO A 192 1.36 -10.94 15.46
CA PRO A 192 1.27 -12.20 16.18
C PRO A 192 -0.14 -12.38 16.73
N ASP A 193 -0.62 -13.65 16.71
CA ASP A 193 -1.81 -14.02 17.47
C ASP A 193 -1.52 -13.72 18.94
N PHE A 194 -2.32 -12.86 19.52
CA PHE A 194 -2.28 -12.60 20.96
C PHE A 194 -3.13 -13.68 21.63
N ASP A 195 -2.46 -14.72 22.16
CA ASP A 195 -3.05 -15.61 23.17
C ASP A 195 -3.24 -14.91 24.52
#